data_8cd6be345dfee471b86f04417552df47
#
_entry.id   8cd6be345dfee471b86f04417552df47
#
_cell.length_a   1.000
_cell.length_b   1.000
_cell.length_c   1.000
_cell.angle_alpha   90.00
_cell.angle_beta   90.00
_cell.angle_gamma   90.00
#
_symmetry.space_group_name_H-M   'P 1'
#
loop_
_entity.id
_entity.type
_entity.pdbx_description
1 polymer ?
#
loop_
_entity_poly.entity_id
_entity_poly.type
_entity_poly.pdbx_seq_one_letter_code
_entity_poly.pdbx_strand_id
1 'polypeptide(L)'
;MTDRARTLATLTLLSSLVAACGGGGGSSGPTPAPTPVPTPAPTPTPSPAPTPVPTPAPTPTPTVAQRTAAAAGAASGAADCVAVQPFYWSVGDATGKLGDGSVGAAPPVASTVMAIASASKLVYGAYVAEERGGALTDTDVHYLNFVSGYTDFDACLQDQTVATCEAYESNGTYEAANDGKFYYGGGHMEKHADDNGLAALDNAGLAAAINTTLGTSFDYSQPQLAGGIYTSATTYGGFLQRIVGGQLKIGALLGAHPVCTQPATCAAAVYSPIPGEADHYSIGHWVEDDPAVGDGAFSSPGAFGFYPWVSHDKATWGVLARSAKVSGEQEGVASMLCGRRIRAAWAAGQYP
;
A
#
# COMPACT_ATOMS: atom_id res chain seq x y z
N MET A 1 -51.17 8.17 -22.14
CA MET A 1 -51.70 6.96 -22.78
C MET A 1 -50.73 5.84 -22.51
N THR A 2 -51.23 4.94 -21.75
CA THR A 2 -50.96 3.54 -21.40
C THR A 2 -49.67 3.31 -20.65
N ASP A 3 -49.62 3.15 -19.35
CA ASP A 3 -50.24 2.30 -18.32
C ASP A 3 -50.03 0.79 -18.56
N ARG A 4 -49.38 0.16 -17.56
CA ARG A 4 -49.44 -1.23 -17.05
C ARG A 4 -48.06 -1.65 -16.54
N ALA A 5 -47.86 -2.30 -15.45
CA ALA A 5 -48.64 -2.77 -14.29
C ALA A 5 -47.68 -3.61 -13.44
N ARG A 6 -47.87 -3.56 -12.15
CA ARG A 6 -47.21 -4.28 -11.06
C ARG A 6 -47.35 -5.80 -11.17
N THR A 7 -46.35 -6.54 -10.68
CA THR A 7 -46.66 -7.87 -10.08
C THR A 7 -45.76 -8.08 -8.84
N LEU A 8 -46.41 -8.09 -7.67
CA LEU A 8 -45.89 -8.64 -6.41
C LEU A 8 -45.97 -10.17 -6.47
N ALA A 9 -44.97 -10.85 -5.97
CA ALA A 9 -45.07 -12.26 -5.59
C ALA A 9 -44.65 -12.41 -4.12
N THR A 10 -45.67 -12.68 -3.31
CA THR A 10 -45.60 -13.11 -1.91
C THR A 10 -45.28 -14.60 -1.85
N LEU A 11 -44.34 -15.03 -1.00
CA LEU A 11 -44.19 -16.45 -0.70
C LEU A 11 -44.33 -16.69 0.81
N THR A 12 -45.24 -17.61 1.13
CA THR A 12 -45.80 -17.97 2.42
C THR A 12 -44.89 -18.98 3.17
N LEU A 13 -44.78 -18.81 4.48
CA LEU A 13 -44.28 -19.82 5.43
C LEU A 13 -45.24 -21.01 5.54
N LEU A 14 -44.70 -22.21 5.66
CA LEU A 14 -45.41 -23.39 6.19
C LEU A 14 -44.62 -23.99 7.35
N SER A 15 -45.22 -23.92 8.54
CA SER A 15 -44.85 -24.66 9.75
C SER A 15 -45.59 -26.00 9.77
N SER A 16 -44.94 -27.07 10.18
CA SER A 16 -45.61 -28.36 10.45
C SER A 16 -45.13 -28.87 11.82
N LEU A 17 -46.04 -28.79 12.80
CA LEU A 17 -46.02 -29.57 14.04
C LEU A 17 -46.64 -30.94 13.75
N VAL A 18 -46.09 -32.03 14.31
CA VAL A 18 -46.76 -33.29 14.53
C VAL A 18 -46.52 -33.75 15.96
N ALA A 19 -47.58 -33.80 16.74
CA ALA A 19 -47.71 -34.50 18.01
C ALA A 19 -48.44 -35.81 17.77
N ALA A 20 -48.03 -36.87 18.44
CA ALA A 20 -48.87 -38.08 18.61
C ALA A 20 -48.66 -38.70 19.99
N CYS A 21 -49.76 -38.73 20.72
CA CYS A 21 -50.02 -39.52 21.92
C CYS A 21 -50.64 -40.85 21.59
N GLY A 22 -50.52 -41.81 22.51
CA GLY A 22 -51.36 -42.99 22.66
C GLY A 22 -50.52 -44.21 23.01
N GLY A 23 -50.66 -44.90 24.06
CA GLY A 23 -51.75 -45.31 24.90
C GLY A 23 -51.75 -46.82 25.04
N GLY A 24 -51.42 -47.38 26.22
CA GLY A 24 -52.04 -48.40 26.94
C GLY A 24 -52.02 -49.87 26.47
N GLY A 25 -51.69 -50.76 27.38
CA GLY A 25 -52.09 -52.18 27.31
C GLY A 25 -51.15 -53.07 28.12
N GLY A 26 -51.52 -53.35 29.36
CA GLY A 26 -50.80 -54.30 30.19
C GLY A 26 -51.06 -55.77 29.85
N SER A 27 -50.06 -56.61 30.00
CA SER A 27 -50.24 -58.06 30.10
C SER A 27 -49.16 -58.58 31.03
N SER A 28 -49.61 -59.20 32.13
CA SER A 28 -48.79 -59.86 33.14
C SER A 28 -48.33 -61.24 32.63
N GLY A 29 -47.03 -61.41 32.46
CA GLY A 29 -46.36 -62.67 32.18
C GLY A 29 -45.40 -63.03 33.36
N PRO A 30 -45.05 -64.26 33.48
CA PRO A 30 -44.39 -64.84 34.72
C PRO A 30 -42.97 -64.32 34.89
N THR A 31 -42.63 -64.10 36.13
CA THR A 31 -41.31 -63.68 36.64
C THR A 31 -40.19 -64.58 36.16
N PRO A 32 -39.15 -64.12 35.46
CA PRO A 32 -37.97 -64.90 35.14
C PRO A 32 -37.04 -64.98 36.36
N ALA A 33 -36.33 -66.09 36.46
CA ALA A 33 -35.31 -66.35 37.49
C ALA A 33 -34.14 -65.34 37.44
N PRO A 34 -33.47 -65.07 38.57
CA PRO A 34 -32.38 -64.08 38.60
C PRO A 34 -31.20 -64.55 37.75
N THR A 35 -30.80 -63.74 36.81
CA THR A 35 -29.59 -63.94 36.01
C THR A 35 -28.35 -63.68 36.87
N PRO A 36 -27.27 -64.48 36.75
CA PRO A 36 -26.06 -64.22 37.50
C PRO A 36 -25.43 -62.90 37.15
N VAL A 37 -25.08 -62.14 38.17
CA VAL A 37 -24.38 -60.87 38.05
C VAL A 37 -23.01 -61.09 37.40
N PRO A 38 -22.66 -60.48 36.30
CA PRO A 38 -21.33 -60.59 35.70
C PRO A 38 -20.26 -60.00 36.64
N THR A 39 -19.18 -60.73 36.85
CA THR A 39 -17.98 -60.27 37.56
C THR A 39 -17.43 -58.98 36.85
N PRO A 40 -17.16 -57.89 37.57
CA PRO A 40 -16.60 -56.70 36.95
C PRO A 40 -15.24 -57.05 36.32
N ALA A 41 -15.09 -56.60 35.05
CA ALA A 41 -13.84 -56.66 34.30
C ALA A 41 -12.75 -55.83 35.01
N PRO A 42 -11.49 -56.24 35.00
CA PRO A 42 -10.41 -55.48 35.62
C PRO A 42 -10.32 -54.12 34.96
N THR A 43 -10.26 -53.05 35.77
CA THR A 43 -10.08 -51.67 35.34
C THR A 43 -8.77 -51.57 34.56
N PRO A 44 -8.76 -51.03 33.32
CA PRO A 44 -7.53 -50.88 32.57
C PRO A 44 -6.57 -49.94 33.32
N THR A 45 -5.33 -50.35 33.45
CA THR A 45 -4.26 -49.52 34.00
C THR A 45 -4.10 -48.28 33.15
N PRO A 46 -4.08 -47.05 33.72
CA PRO A 46 -3.91 -45.83 32.94
C PRO A 46 -2.58 -45.86 32.17
N SER A 47 -2.66 -45.66 30.87
CA SER A 47 -1.48 -45.51 30.02
C SER A 47 -0.67 -44.28 30.48
N PRO A 48 0.67 -44.37 30.58
CA PRO A 48 1.47 -43.21 30.96
C PRO A 48 1.19 -42.03 30.01
N ALA A 49 1.01 -40.85 30.59
CA ALA A 49 0.81 -39.63 29.81
C ALA A 49 2.02 -39.40 28.88
N PRO A 50 1.80 -38.96 27.63
CA PRO A 50 2.91 -38.67 26.72
C PRO A 50 3.82 -37.60 27.33
N THR A 51 5.12 -37.84 27.31
CA THR A 51 6.13 -36.88 27.75
C THR A 51 5.98 -35.62 26.89
N PRO A 52 5.89 -34.40 27.46
CA PRO A 52 5.77 -33.18 26.69
C PRO A 52 6.98 -33.04 25.76
N VAL A 53 6.70 -32.88 24.46
CA VAL A 53 7.73 -32.57 23.47
C VAL A 53 8.27 -31.18 23.81
N PRO A 54 9.60 -30.98 23.92
CA PRO A 54 10.16 -29.68 24.23
C PRO A 54 9.74 -28.67 23.14
N THR A 55 9.14 -27.57 23.55
CA THR A 55 8.82 -26.44 22.65
C THR A 55 10.13 -25.93 22.06
N PRO A 56 10.25 -25.79 20.72
CA PRO A 56 11.44 -25.21 20.11
C PRO A 56 11.75 -23.85 20.73
N ALA A 57 13.01 -23.57 21.04
CA ALA A 57 13.44 -22.27 21.50
C ALA A 57 13.13 -21.22 20.42
N PRO A 58 12.66 -20.00 20.77
CA PRO A 58 12.38 -18.96 19.81
C PRO A 58 13.67 -18.64 19.02
N THR A 59 13.54 -18.58 17.70
CA THR A 59 14.65 -18.15 16.82
C THR A 59 15.08 -16.73 17.21
N PRO A 60 16.38 -16.46 17.42
CA PRO A 60 16.84 -15.13 17.78
C PRO A 60 16.44 -14.10 16.72
N THR A 61 15.89 -12.96 17.14
CA THR A 61 15.59 -11.84 16.24
C THR A 61 16.89 -11.30 15.64
N PRO A 62 16.98 -11.13 14.31
CA PRO A 62 18.19 -10.59 13.67
C PRO A 62 18.54 -9.20 14.20
N THR A 63 19.82 -8.95 14.43
CA THR A 63 20.34 -7.64 14.80
C THR A 63 20.29 -6.66 13.62
N VAL A 64 20.38 -5.36 13.89
CA VAL A 64 20.46 -4.32 12.84
C VAL A 64 21.63 -4.60 11.90
N ALA A 65 22.80 -5.01 12.42
CA ALA A 65 23.95 -5.34 11.60
C ALA A 65 23.69 -6.52 10.65
N GLN A 66 23.03 -7.57 11.11
CA GLN A 66 22.64 -8.70 10.26
C GLN A 66 21.64 -8.28 9.18
N ARG A 67 20.63 -7.49 9.54
CA ARG A 67 19.64 -6.95 8.61
C ARG A 67 20.31 -6.05 7.55
N THR A 68 21.23 -5.18 7.95
CA THR A 68 21.98 -4.32 7.02
C THR A 68 22.83 -5.14 6.06
N ALA A 69 23.54 -6.16 6.57
CA ALA A 69 24.35 -7.04 5.72
C ALA A 69 23.48 -7.84 4.73
N ALA A 70 22.30 -8.32 5.16
CA ALA A 70 21.36 -9.02 4.29
C ALA A 70 20.80 -8.10 3.19
N ALA A 71 20.38 -6.88 3.54
CA ALA A 71 19.91 -5.88 2.58
C ALA A 71 21.00 -5.48 1.57
N ALA A 72 22.25 -5.32 2.03
CA ALA A 72 23.39 -5.05 1.15
C ALA A 72 23.70 -6.23 0.20
N GLY A 73 23.56 -7.46 0.69
CA GLY A 73 23.67 -8.66 -0.14
C GLY A 73 22.61 -8.69 -1.25
N ALA A 74 21.34 -8.42 -0.90
CA ALA A 74 20.25 -8.34 -1.87
C ALA A 74 20.46 -7.20 -2.88
N ALA A 75 20.83 -6.01 -2.40
CA ALA A 75 21.12 -4.85 -3.26
C ALA A 75 22.22 -5.12 -4.29
N SER A 76 23.24 -5.90 -3.91
CA SER A 76 24.38 -6.20 -4.78
C SER A 76 24.15 -7.42 -5.69
N GLY A 77 23.38 -8.43 -5.24
CA GLY A 77 23.33 -9.76 -5.84
C GLY A 77 21.99 -10.17 -6.44
N ALA A 78 20.86 -9.60 -6.00
CA ALA A 78 19.56 -9.95 -6.56
C ALA A 78 19.46 -9.49 -8.03
N ALA A 79 18.95 -10.34 -8.91
CA ALA A 79 18.86 -10.05 -10.34
C ALA A 79 18.11 -8.73 -10.63
N ASP A 80 16.98 -8.50 -9.94
CA ASP A 80 16.19 -7.27 -10.05
C ASP A 80 17.02 -6.02 -9.65
N CYS A 81 17.92 -6.16 -8.68
CA CYS A 81 18.78 -5.08 -8.22
C CYS A 81 19.99 -4.85 -9.14
N VAL A 82 20.59 -5.92 -9.65
CA VAL A 82 21.69 -5.82 -10.64
C VAL A 82 21.21 -5.09 -11.89
N ALA A 83 19.99 -5.31 -12.33
CA ALA A 83 19.39 -4.71 -13.53
C ALA A 83 19.21 -3.18 -13.41
N VAL A 84 19.10 -2.63 -12.20
CA VAL A 84 18.81 -1.20 -11.96
C VAL A 84 19.99 -0.39 -11.41
N GLN A 85 21.17 -1.00 -11.29
CA GLN A 85 22.39 -0.29 -10.86
C GLN A 85 22.79 0.81 -11.87
N PRO A 86 23.40 1.93 -11.41
CA PRO A 86 23.79 2.23 -10.04
C PRO A 86 22.68 2.88 -9.22
N PHE A 87 22.67 2.64 -7.91
CA PHE A 87 21.72 3.27 -6.98
C PHE A 87 22.28 3.39 -5.55
N TYR A 88 21.67 4.27 -4.75
CA TYR A 88 21.77 4.30 -3.30
C TYR A 88 20.52 3.69 -2.69
N TRP A 89 20.66 2.98 -1.56
CA TRP A 89 19.54 2.51 -0.77
C TRP A 89 19.71 2.83 0.72
N SER A 90 18.59 2.98 1.42
CA SER A 90 18.57 3.09 2.87
C SER A 90 17.31 2.47 3.45
N VAL A 91 17.43 1.98 4.69
CA VAL A 91 16.31 1.50 5.51
C VAL A 91 16.43 2.13 6.89
N GLY A 92 15.29 2.48 7.49
CA GLY A 92 15.22 3.06 8.83
C GLY A 92 13.90 2.75 9.52
N ASP A 93 13.75 3.30 10.71
CA ASP A 93 12.54 3.24 11.53
C ASP A 93 12.19 4.63 12.10
N ALA A 94 11.32 4.68 13.11
CA ALA A 94 10.94 5.93 13.78
C ALA A 94 12.13 6.65 14.46
N THR A 95 13.22 5.94 14.77
CA THR A 95 14.40 6.51 15.45
C THR A 95 15.42 7.08 14.46
N GLY A 96 15.34 6.70 13.17
CA GLY A 96 16.21 7.19 12.12
C GLY A 96 16.64 6.12 11.13
N LYS A 97 17.68 6.43 10.36
CA LYS A 97 18.29 5.49 9.43
C LYS A 97 19.06 4.40 10.20
N LEU A 98 18.80 3.15 9.87
CA LEU A 98 19.40 1.97 10.50
C LEU A 98 20.49 1.33 9.63
N GLY A 99 20.32 1.37 8.31
CA GLY A 99 21.27 0.80 7.35
C GLY A 99 21.17 1.46 6.01
N ASP A 100 22.29 1.47 5.26
CA ASP A 100 22.34 2.04 3.91
C ASP A 100 23.53 1.49 3.10
N GLY A 101 23.52 1.80 1.81
CA GLY A 101 24.64 1.48 0.92
C GLY A 101 24.46 2.07 -0.47
N SER A 102 25.54 2.05 -1.24
CA SER A 102 25.57 2.43 -2.65
C SER A 102 26.10 1.27 -3.48
N VAL A 103 25.49 1.02 -4.64
CA VAL A 103 25.77 -0.15 -5.49
C VAL A 103 25.97 0.27 -6.95
N GLY A 104 26.90 -0.41 -7.64
CA GLY A 104 27.20 -0.17 -9.04
C GLY A 104 28.34 0.83 -9.28
N ALA A 105 28.53 1.24 -10.52
CA ALA A 105 29.61 2.16 -10.91
C ALA A 105 29.17 3.62 -10.74
N ALA A 106 29.95 4.41 -9.98
CA ALA A 106 29.65 5.82 -9.68
C ALA A 106 28.22 6.04 -9.16
N PRO A 107 27.80 5.33 -8.09
CA PRO A 107 26.43 5.40 -7.62
C PRO A 107 26.14 6.75 -6.96
N PRO A 108 24.88 7.18 -6.90
CA PRO A 108 24.49 8.30 -6.07
C PRO A 108 24.79 8.01 -4.60
N VAL A 109 24.85 9.08 -3.81
CA VAL A 109 24.98 9.02 -2.34
C VAL A 109 23.72 9.54 -1.69
N ALA A 110 23.59 9.38 -0.38
CA ALA A 110 22.40 9.77 0.38
C ALA A 110 21.91 11.22 0.13
N SER A 111 22.84 12.14 -0.10
CA SER A 111 22.59 13.58 -0.33
C SER A 111 22.47 13.97 -1.81
N THR A 112 22.61 13.03 -2.74
CA THR A 112 22.44 13.34 -4.18
C THR A 112 21.00 13.76 -4.45
N VAL A 113 20.82 15.00 -4.91
CA VAL A 113 19.51 15.55 -5.27
C VAL A 113 19.15 15.10 -6.68
N MET A 114 17.91 14.67 -6.87
CA MET A 114 17.40 14.17 -8.13
C MET A 114 15.89 14.39 -8.26
N ALA A 115 15.38 14.41 -9.49
CA ALA A 115 13.94 14.37 -9.75
C ALA A 115 13.38 13.04 -9.29
N ILE A 116 12.26 13.07 -8.56
CA ILE A 116 11.66 11.85 -8.00
C ILE A 116 10.34 11.45 -8.67
N ALA A 117 9.88 12.23 -9.64
CA ALA A 117 8.64 11.99 -10.39
C ALA A 117 7.49 11.58 -9.46
N SER A 118 6.80 10.48 -9.76
CA SER A 118 5.62 10.02 -9.02
C SER A 118 5.83 9.74 -7.53
N ALA A 119 7.06 9.69 -7.04
CA ALA A 119 7.29 9.67 -5.59
C ALA A 119 6.80 10.95 -4.88
N SER A 120 6.52 12.01 -5.64
CA SER A 120 5.85 13.24 -5.19
C SER A 120 4.40 13.01 -4.73
N LYS A 121 3.72 11.99 -5.25
CA LYS A 121 2.31 11.72 -5.00
C LYS A 121 2.00 11.42 -3.53
N LEU A 122 2.85 10.61 -2.88
CA LEU A 122 2.74 10.34 -1.44
C LEU A 122 2.95 11.63 -0.61
N VAL A 123 3.83 12.52 -1.06
CA VAL A 123 4.08 13.80 -0.38
C VAL A 123 2.83 14.69 -0.45
N TYR A 124 2.20 14.77 -1.62
CA TYR A 124 0.94 15.53 -1.77
C TYR A 124 -0.21 14.92 -0.97
N GLY A 125 -0.36 13.59 -0.98
CA GLY A 125 -1.33 12.90 -0.12
C GLY A 125 -1.11 13.19 1.37
N ALA A 126 0.15 13.26 1.81
CA ALA A 126 0.49 13.61 3.18
C ALA A 126 0.16 15.08 3.50
N TYR A 127 0.43 16.01 2.56
CA TYR A 127 0.06 17.42 2.69
C TYR A 127 -1.45 17.58 2.91
N VAL A 128 -2.26 16.97 2.05
CA VAL A 128 -3.73 17.03 2.16
C VAL A 128 -4.19 16.41 3.50
N ALA A 129 -3.60 15.30 3.91
CA ALA A 129 -3.93 14.67 5.19
C ALA A 129 -3.66 15.59 6.39
N GLU A 130 -2.56 16.37 6.37
CA GLU A 130 -2.26 17.37 7.42
C GLU A 130 -3.26 18.54 7.36
N GLU A 131 -3.53 19.12 6.19
CA GLU A 131 -4.47 20.23 6.01
C GLU A 131 -5.90 19.86 6.47
N ARG A 132 -6.29 18.59 6.34
CA ARG A 132 -7.57 18.07 6.83
C ARG A 132 -7.52 17.55 8.28
N GLY A 133 -6.41 17.67 8.98
CA GLY A 133 -6.24 17.13 10.34
C GLY A 133 -6.42 15.61 10.42
N GLY A 134 -6.27 14.89 9.30
CA GLY A 134 -6.46 13.44 9.17
C GLY A 134 -7.87 13.01 8.79
N ALA A 135 -8.83 13.94 8.63
CA ALA A 135 -10.22 13.65 8.25
C ALA A 135 -10.47 14.07 6.79
N LEU A 136 -10.06 13.24 5.84
CA LEU A 136 -10.26 13.48 4.41
C LEU A 136 -11.75 13.53 4.06
N THR A 137 -12.12 14.42 3.16
CA THR A 137 -13.45 14.46 2.54
C THR A 137 -13.57 13.37 1.45
N ASP A 138 -14.79 13.03 1.07
CA ASP A 138 -15.03 12.13 -0.08
C ASP A 138 -14.38 12.67 -1.36
N THR A 139 -14.37 14.00 -1.54
CA THR A 139 -13.69 14.65 -2.66
C THR A 139 -12.18 14.45 -2.60
N ASP A 140 -11.53 14.68 -1.44
CA ASP A 140 -10.09 14.44 -1.30
C ASP A 140 -9.75 12.99 -1.67
N VAL A 141 -10.52 12.01 -1.14
CA VAL A 141 -10.33 10.59 -1.45
C VAL A 141 -10.50 10.30 -2.94
N HIS A 142 -11.53 10.88 -3.57
CA HIS A 142 -11.84 10.69 -4.99
C HIS A 142 -10.68 11.13 -5.90
N TYR A 143 -10.08 12.28 -5.60
CA TYR A 143 -8.94 12.79 -6.36
C TYR A 143 -7.63 12.07 -6.03
N LEU A 144 -7.34 11.86 -4.75
CA LEU A 144 -6.09 11.23 -4.32
C LEU A 144 -6.01 9.74 -4.64
N ASN A 145 -7.15 9.09 -4.85
CA ASN A 145 -7.24 7.69 -5.32
C ASN A 145 -7.32 7.56 -6.85
N PHE A 146 -7.17 8.68 -7.58
CA PHE A 146 -7.14 8.68 -9.05
C PHE A 146 -8.39 8.13 -9.72
N VAL A 147 -9.55 8.51 -9.17
CA VAL A 147 -10.87 8.12 -9.70
C VAL A 147 -11.74 9.34 -10.06
N SER A 148 -11.17 10.56 -10.16
CA SER A 148 -11.92 11.81 -10.35
C SER A 148 -12.25 12.15 -11.82
N GLY A 149 -11.89 11.30 -12.77
CA GLY A 149 -12.11 11.60 -14.19
C GLY A 149 -11.13 12.60 -14.83
N TYR A 150 -10.27 13.30 -14.06
CA TYR A 150 -9.20 14.15 -14.59
C TYR A 150 -7.97 13.29 -14.91
N THR A 151 -8.05 12.55 -16.01
CA THR A 151 -7.09 11.49 -16.35
C THR A 151 -5.95 11.96 -17.23
N ASP A 152 -6.17 13.01 -18.03
CA ASP A 152 -5.16 13.53 -18.93
C ASP A 152 -4.12 14.37 -18.22
N PHE A 153 -2.88 14.20 -18.63
CA PHE A 153 -1.76 14.99 -18.13
C PHE A 153 -0.58 14.95 -19.10
N ASP A 154 -0.19 16.11 -19.59
CA ASP A 154 1.00 16.27 -20.43
C ASP A 154 2.24 16.61 -19.60
N ALA A 155 2.35 17.85 -19.15
CA ALA A 155 3.49 18.35 -18.39
C ALA A 155 3.14 19.67 -17.67
N CYS A 156 3.92 20.03 -16.64
CA CYS A 156 4.01 21.42 -16.17
C CYS A 156 5.33 22.05 -16.65
N LEU A 157 5.33 23.34 -16.94
CA LEU A 157 6.51 24.10 -17.26
C LEU A 157 7.06 24.80 -16.00
N GLN A 158 8.35 25.14 -16.01
CA GLN A 158 9.04 25.68 -14.83
C GLN A 158 8.54 27.05 -14.35
N ASP A 159 8.01 27.85 -15.25
CA ASP A 159 7.54 29.22 -15.01
C ASP A 159 6.02 29.33 -14.81
N GLN A 160 5.35 28.20 -14.66
CA GLN A 160 3.91 28.14 -14.40
C GLN A 160 3.60 28.28 -12.91
N THR A 161 2.33 28.55 -12.62
CA THR A 161 1.68 28.28 -11.34
C THR A 161 0.90 26.96 -11.43
N VAL A 162 0.40 26.45 -10.32
CA VAL A 162 -0.46 25.25 -10.28
C VAL A 162 -1.65 25.42 -11.25
N ALA A 163 -2.36 26.56 -11.21
CA ALA A 163 -3.49 26.82 -12.09
C ALA A 163 -3.08 26.88 -13.58
N THR A 164 -1.95 27.50 -13.91
CA THR A 164 -1.50 27.57 -15.31
C THR A 164 -0.91 26.26 -15.81
N CYS A 165 -0.41 25.40 -14.93
CA CYS A 165 -0.09 24.03 -15.26
C CYS A 165 -1.36 23.18 -15.49
N GLU A 166 -2.36 23.29 -14.62
CA GLU A 166 -3.63 22.59 -14.78
C GLU A 166 -4.30 22.96 -16.12
N ALA A 167 -4.25 24.23 -16.51
CA ALA A 167 -4.81 24.70 -17.77
C ALA A 167 -3.91 24.49 -19.01
N TYR A 168 -2.73 23.87 -18.85
CA TYR A 168 -1.79 23.67 -19.95
C TYR A 168 -2.12 22.40 -20.74
N GLU A 169 -2.18 22.50 -22.08
CA GLU A 169 -2.49 21.41 -23.02
C GLU A 169 -3.76 20.64 -22.59
N SER A 170 -3.67 19.35 -22.23
CA SER A 170 -4.80 18.52 -21.84
C SER A 170 -4.93 18.29 -20.32
N ASN A 171 -4.06 18.90 -19.50
CA ASN A 171 -3.95 18.60 -18.07
C ASN A 171 -5.25 18.72 -17.26
N GLY A 172 -6.11 19.69 -17.59
CA GLY A 172 -7.39 19.94 -16.91
C GLY A 172 -8.60 19.28 -17.59
N THR A 173 -8.37 18.36 -18.53
CA THR A 173 -9.47 17.71 -19.27
C THR A 173 -10.19 16.71 -18.38
N TYR A 174 -11.52 16.84 -18.30
CA TYR A 174 -12.37 15.91 -17.57
C TYR A 174 -12.98 14.87 -18.51
N GLU A 175 -12.70 13.60 -18.22
CA GLU A 175 -13.20 12.45 -18.97
C GLU A 175 -14.31 11.73 -18.18
N ALA A 176 -15.56 12.09 -18.43
CA ALA A 176 -16.71 11.53 -17.70
C ALA A 176 -16.82 10.01 -17.76
N ALA A 177 -16.26 9.35 -18.78
CA ALA A 177 -16.21 7.91 -18.90
C ALA A 177 -15.27 7.24 -17.87
N ASN A 178 -14.32 7.99 -17.32
CA ASN A 178 -13.33 7.56 -16.35
C ASN A 178 -13.68 7.98 -14.91
N ASP A 179 -14.71 8.80 -14.71
CA ASP A 179 -15.13 9.20 -13.36
C ASP A 179 -15.64 7.99 -12.57
N GLY A 180 -15.16 7.86 -11.33
CA GLY A 180 -15.39 6.68 -10.49
C GLY A 180 -14.52 5.46 -10.85
N LYS A 181 -13.58 5.60 -11.80
CA LYS A 181 -12.67 4.51 -12.20
C LYS A 181 -11.22 4.90 -12.00
N PHE A 182 -10.42 3.94 -11.56
CA PHE A 182 -8.98 4.16 -11.39
C PHE A 182 -8.30 4.36 -12.75
N TYR A 183 -7.62 5.48 -12.87
CA TYR A 183 -6.75 5.80 -13.99
C TYR A 183 -5.48 6.48 -13.47
N TYR A 184 -4.32 5.84 -13.60
CA TYR A 184 -3.08 6.41 -13.10
C TYR A 184 -2.64 7.60 -13.94
N GLY A 185 -2.77 8.80 -13.40
CA GLY A 185 -2.44 10.05 -14.10
C GLY A 185 -2.19 11.22 -13.15
N GLY A 186 -1.49 12.27 -13.63
CA GLY A 186 -1.17 13.46 -12.83
C GLY A 186 -2.35 14.42 -12.67
N GLY A 187 -3.23 14.51 -13.67
CA GLY A 187 -4.31 15.50 -13.75
C GLY A 187 -5.22 15.54 -12.52
N HIS A 188 -5.49 14.39 -11.90
CA HIS A 188 -6.25 14.32 -10.65
C HIS A 188 -5.69 15.22 -9.55
N MET A 189 -4.36 15.15 -9.30
CA MET A 189 -3.72 15.92 -8.23
C MET A 189 -3.56 17.39 -8.58
N GLU A 190 -3.29 17.71 -9.85
CA GLU A 190 -3.18 19.10 -10.32
C GLU A 190 -4.53 19.80 -10.15
N LYS A 191 -5.62 19.19 -10.62
CA LYS A 191 -6.97 19.73 -10.45
C LYS A 191 -7.37 19.85 -8.98
N HIS A 192 -7.08 18.85 -8.17
CA HIS A 192 -7.35 18.91 -6.73
C HIS A 192 -6.60 20.07 -6.07
N ALA A 193 -5.33 20.28 -6.42
CA ALA A 193 -4.52 21.34 -5.84
C ALA A 193 -5.01 22.74 -6.26
N ASP A 194 -5.40 22.89 -7.53
CA ASP A 194 -6.01 24.13 -8.03
C ASP A 194 -7.26 24.50 -7.24
N ASP A 195 -8.16 23.54 -7.03
CA ASP A 195 -9.42 23.73 -6.28
C ASP A 195 -9.22 23.91 -4.76
N ASN A 196 -8.05 23.53 -4.21
CA ASN A 196 -7.77 23.54 -2.76
C ASN A 196 -6.76 24.60 -2.32
N GLY A 197 -6.71 25.74 -3.03
CA GLY A 197 -6.00 26.95 -2.58
C GLY A 197 -4.53 27.03 -2.98
N LEU A 198 -4.03 26.09 -3.80
CA LEU A 198 -2.65 26.12 -4.29
C LEU A 198 -2.54 26.77 -5.69
N ALA A 199 -3.65 27.12 -6.32
CA ALA A 199 -3.78 27.65 -7.68
C ALA A 199 -2.71 28.69 -8.08
N ALA A 200 -2.47 29.69 -7.23
CA ALA A 200 -1.58 30.82 -7.52
C ALA A 200 -0.09 30.53 -7.24
N LEU A 201 0.25 29.33 -6.72
CA LEU A 201 1.60 29.01 -6.30
C LEU A 201 2.45 28.57 -7.49
N ASP A 202 3.63 29.18 -7.63
CA ASP A 202 4.73 28.71 -8.45
C ASP A 202 5.57 27.64 -7.70
N ASN A 203 6.69 27.23 -8.27
CA ASN A 203 7.59 26.24 -7.68
C ASN A 203 8.01 26.59 -6.25
N ALA A 204 8.39 27.85 -6.02
CA ALA A 204 8.88 28.29 -4.71
C ALA A 204 7.74 28.39 -3.68
N GLY A 205 6.59 28.92 -4.11
CA GLY A 205 5.39 29.00 -3.29
C GLY A 205 4.87 27.62 -2.90
N LEU A 206 4.87 26.68 -3.86
CA LEU A 206 4.46 25.29 -3.62
C LEU A 206 5.42 24.57 -2.66
N ALA A 207 6.74 24.70 -2.87
CA ALA A 207 7.74 24.19 -1.95
C ALA A 207 7.55 24.74 -0.53
N ALA A 208 7.31 26.07 -0.40
CA ALA A 208 7.09 26.69 0.90
C ALA A 208 5.84 26.16 1.61
N ALA A 209 4.72 26.02 0.91
CA ALA A 209 3.46 25.49 1.45
C ALA A 209 3.65 24.04 1.95
N ILE A 210 4.14 23.16 1.09
CA ILE A 210 4.37 21.74 1.42
C ILE A 210 5.35 21.58 2.60
N ASN A 211 6.48 22.28 2.55
CA ASN A 211 7.52 22.18 3.58
C ASN A 211 7.06 22.72 4.94
N THR A 212 6.29 23.80 4.95
CA THR A 212 5.73 24.37 6.19
C THR A 212 4.78 23.37 6.85
N THR A 213 3.87 22.79 6.09
CA THR A 213 2.87 21.84 6.59
C THR A 213 3.51 20.53 7.02
N LEU A 214 4.43 19.97 6.23
CA LEU A 214 5.05 18.68 6.51
C LEU A 214 6.32 18.74 7.38
N GLY A 215 6.90 19.93 7.60
CA GLY A 215 8.19 20.10 8.28
C GLY A 215 9.34 19.44 7.53
N THR A 216 9.39 19.63 6.21
CA THR A 216 10.36 19.05 5.27
C THR A 216 11.17 20.14 4.56
N SER A 217 12.02 19.73 3.60
CA SER A 217 12.82 20.64 2.75
C SER A 217 12.88 20.11 1.31
N PHE A 218 11.70 19.91 0.72
CA PHE A 218 11.56 19.54 -0.68
C PHE A 218 11.69 20.78 -1.58
N ASP A 219 12.26 20.59 -2.78
CA ASP A 219 12.24 21.57 -3.84
C ASP A 219 11.34 21.10 -4.99
N TYR A 220 10.82 22.05 -5.79
CA TYR A 220 10.04 21.76 -6.98
C TYR A 220 10.74 22.29 -8.21
N SER A 221 10.92 21.48 -9.23
CA SER A 221 11.44 21.90 -10.54
C SER A 221 10.34 22.49 -11.44
N GLN A 222 9.10 22.12 -11.17
CA GLN A 222 7.88 22.60 -11.83
C GLN A 222 6.71 22.47 -10.85
N PRO A 223 5.65 23.27 -10.97
CA PRO A 223 4.54 23.29 -10.00
C PRO A 223 3.61 22.09 -10.19
N GLN A 224 4.16 20.89 -10.15
CA GLN A 224 3.48 19.62 -10.41
C GLN A 224 3.40 18.78 -9.14
N LEU A 225 2.19 18.64 -8.57
CA LEU A 225 1.97 17.89 -7.33
C LEU A 225 2.27 16.39 -7.51
N ALA A 226 1.91 15.86 -8.67
CA ALA A 226 2.07 14.45 -8.99
C ALA A 226 3.50 14.03 -9.33
N GLY A 227 4.44 14.99 -9.56
CA GLY A 227 5.75 14.62 -10.09
C GLY A 227 6.88 15.64 -10.03
N GLY A 228 6.63 16.88 -9.56
CA GLY A 228 7.58 18.01 -9.69
C GLY A 228 8.68 18.08 -8.62
N ILE A 229 8.69 17.22 -7.63
CA ILE A 229 9.66 17.30 -6.52
C ILE A 229 11.06 16.90 -6.97
N TYR A 230 12.03 17.70 -6.49
CA TYR A 230 13.47 17.48 -6.58
C TYR A 230 14.02 17.32 -5.16
N THR A 231 14.64 16.17 -4.84
CA THR A 231 15.07 15.91 -3.47
C THR A 231 16.15 14.81 -3.39
N SER A 232 16.66 14.57 -2.19
CA SER A 232 17.62 13.51 -1.89
C SER A 232 17.01 12.35 -1.10
N ALA A 233 17.69 11.19 -1.08
CA ALA A 233 17.29 10.07 -0.23
C ALA A 233 17.31 10.45 1.26
N THR A 234 18.22 11.35 1.69
CA THR A 234 18.26 11.84 3.08
C THR A 234 16.98 12.62 3.44
N THR A 235 16.60 13.58 2.60
CA THR A 235 15.40 14.41 2.85
C THR A 235 14.14 13.58 2.81
N TYR A 236 13.99 12.72 1.79
CA TYR A 236 12.82 11.84 1.67
C TYR A 236 12.75 10.81 2.80
N GLY A 237 13.89 10.24 3.21
CA GLY A 237 13.98 9.34 4.36
C GLY A 237 13.52 10.02 5.66
N GLY A 238 13.87 11.29 5.86
CA GLY A 238 13.36 12.09 6.99
C GLY A 238 11.84 12.26 6.97
N PHE A 239 11.26 12.46 5.80
CA PHE A 239 9.80 12.49 5.63
C PHE A 239 9.16 11.14 5.99
N LEU A 240 9.70 10.01 5.49
CA LEU A 240 9.21 8.68 5.83
C LEU A 240 9.38 8.35 7.32
N GLN A 241 10.49 8.77 7.94
CA GLN A 241 10.70 8.63 9.38
C GLN A 241 9.58 9.32 10.18
N ARG A 242 9.15 10.51 9.76
CA ARG A 242 8.02 11.22 10.39
C ARG A 242 6.70 10.48 10.23
N ILE A 243 6.49 9.80 9.09
CA ILE A 243 5.32 8.95 8.86
C ILE A 243 5.31 7.78 9.85
N VAL A 244 6.38 6.98 9.89
CA VAL A 244 6.44 5.79 10.77
C VAL A 244 6.57 6.18 12.25
N GLY A 245 7.07 7.37 12.56
CA GLY A 245 7.11 7.97 13.90
C GLY A 245 5.76 8.54 14.38
N GLY A 246 4.70 8.45 13.56
CA GLY A 246 3.36 8.94 13.90
C GLY A 246 3.26 10.47 13.99
N GLN A 247 4.22 11.21 13.41
CA GLN A 247 4.25 12.66 13.42
C GLN A 247 3.42 13.28 12.28
N LEU A 248 3.05 12.48 11.27
CA LEU A 248 2.23 12.89 10.13
C LEU A 248 0.94 12.06 10.06
N LYS A 249 -0.17 12.73 9.78
CA LYS A 249 -1.52 12.13 9.73
C LYS A 249 -1.63 11.02 8.70
N ILE A 250 -0.92 11.16 7.58
CA ILE A 250 -0.91 10.14 6.52
C ILE A 250 -0.49 8.75 7.04
N GLY A 251 0.31 8.66 8.09
CA GLY A 251 0.71 7.38 8.70
C GLY A 251 -0.48 6.52 9.14
N ALA A 252 -1.54 7.13 9.69
CA ALA A 252 -2.77 6.44 10.03
C ALA A 252 -3.61 6.08 8.80
N LEU A 253 -3.46 6.83 7.70
CA LEU A 253 -4.23 6.71 6.47
C LEU A 253 -3.55 5.83 5.40
N LEU A 254 -2.33 5.35 5.64
CA LEU A 254 -1.68 4.41 4.71
C LEU A 254 -2.56 3.17 4.51
N GLY A 255 -2.93 2.91 3.25
CA GLY A 255 -3.82 1.84 2.85
C GLY A 255 -5.32 2.07 3.12
N ALA A 256 -5.72 3.26 3.59
CA ALA A 256 -7.13 3.61 3.78
C ALA A 256 -7.82 3.87 2.43
N HIS A 257 -9.12 3.54 2.34
CA HIS A 257 -9.92 3.74 1.13
C HIS A 257 -9.30 3.13 -0.15
N PRO A 258 -8.81 1.87 -0.14
CA PRO A 258 -8.10 1.31 -1.28
C PRO A 258 -9.01 1.14 -2.49
N VAL A 259 -8.47 1.40 -3.67
CA VAL A 259 -9.13 1.10 -4.96
C VAL A 259 -8.30 0.08 -5.72
N CYS A 260 -8.95 -0.84 -6.43
CA CYS A 260 -8.27 -1.82 -7.27
C CYS A 260 -7.70 -1.16 -8.52
N THR A 261 -6.54 -1.62 -8.98
CA THR A 261 -5.77 -0.94 -10.02
C THR A 261 -5.55 -1.75 -11.30
N GLN A 262 -5.80 -3.05 -11.28
CA GLN A 262 -5.50 -3.92 -12.42
C GLN A 262 -6.70 -4.03 -13.39
N PRO A 263 -6.63 -3.49 -14.62
CA PRO A 263 -7.76 -3.53 -15.55
C PRO A 263 -8.23 -4.94 -15.94
N ALA A 264 -7.32 -5.93 -15.91
CA ALA A 264 -7.67 -7.30 -16.27
C ALA A 264 -8.57 -8.01 -15.26
N THR A 265 -8.56 -7.59 -14.00
CA THR A 265 -9.30 -8.24 -12.89
C THR A 265 -10.30 -7.31 -12.21
N CYS A 266 -10.23 -6.02 -12.47
CA CYS A 266 -11.04 -4.98 -11.85
C CYS A 266 -11.72 -4.09 -12.91
N ALA A 267 -13.04 -4.19 -13.04
CA ALA A 267 -13.81 -3.38 -13.98
C ALA A 267 -13.80 -1.86 -13.67
N ALA A 268 -13.43 -1.49 -12.44
CA ALA A 268 -13.28 -0.11 -12.02
C ALA A 268 -11.85 0.43 -12.25
N ALA A 269 -10.97 -0.29 -12.93
CA ALA A 269 -9.65 0.19 -13.33
C ALA A 269 -9.57 0.29 -14.86
N VAL A 270 -9.04 1.41 -15.34
CA VAL A 270 -8.88 1.71 -16.77
C VAL A 270 -7.40 1.63 -17.17
N TYR A 271 -6.53 2.24 -16.38
CA TYR A 271 -5.10 2.28 -16.68
C TYR A 271 -4.24 2.16 -15.41
N SER A 272 -3.22 1.30 -15.47
CA SER A 272 -2.21 1.11 -14.44
C SER A 272 -0.83 0.95 -15.06
N PRO A 273 0.22 1.59 -14.52
CA PRO A 273 1.61 1.36 -14.94
C PRO A 273 2.15 0.00 -14.45
N ILE A 274 1.41 -0.70 -13.57
CA ILE A 274 1.75 -2.02 -13.02
C ILE A 274 0.65 -3.02 -13.42
N PRO A 275 0.45 -3.27 -14.73
CA PRO A 275 -0.69 -4.08 -15.18
C PRO A 275 -0.54 -5.58 -14.89
N GLY A 276 0.62 -6.03 -14.44
CA GLY A 276 0.92 -7.43 -14.08
C GLY A 276 0.58 -7.81 -12.65
N GLU A 277 0.24 -6.85 -11.79
CA GLU A 277 -0.03 -7.07 -10.37
C GLU A 277 -1.39 -6.51 -9.97
N ALA A 278 -2.06 -7.17 -9.05
CA ALA A 278 -3.37 -6.77 -8.53
C ALA A 278 -3.25 -5.93 -7.25
N ASP A 279 -2.26 -5.04 -7.22
CA ASP A 279 -2.08 -4.07 -6.15
C ASP A 279 -3.25 -3.10 -6.03
N HIS A 280 -3.41 -2.47 -4.86
CA HIS A 280 -4.35 -1.37 -4.67
C HIS A 280 -3.64 -0.02 -4.67
N TYR A 281 -4.43 1.04 -4.86
CA TYR A 281 -3.99 2.42 -4.73
C TYR A 281 -4.80 3.15 -3.65
N SER A 282 -4.15 3.99 -2.86
CA SER A 282 -4.74 4.66 -1.71
C SER A 282 -4.06 6.01 -1.48
N ILE A 283 -4.79 7.09 -1.50
CA ILE A 283 -4.36 8.43 -1.04
C ILE A 283 -2.93 8.79 -1.49
N GLY A 284 -2.69 8.74 -2.81
CA GLY A 284 -1.41 9.11 -3.41
C GLY A 284 -0.29 8.07 -3.30
N HIS A 285 -0.59 6.83 -2.91
CA HIS A 285 0.41 5.76 -2.81
C HIS A 285 -0.14 4.39 -3.21
N TRP A 286 0.75 3.49 -3.59
CA TRP A 286 0.46 2.08 -3.84
C TRP A 286 0.40 1.30 -2.53
N VAL A 287 -0.48 0.33 -2.47
CA VAL A 287 -0.50 -0.75 -1.50
C VAL A 287 -0.07 -2.01 -2.26
N GLU A 288 1.15 -2.48 -2.00
CA GLU A 288 1.75 -3.61 -2.71
C GLU A 288 1.22 -4.93 -2.13
N ASP A 289 -0.07 -5.19 -2.34
CA ASP A 289 -0.82 -6.28 -1.73
C ASP A 289 -1.30 -7.34 -2.72
N ASP A 290 -0.69 -7.41 -3.92
CA ASP A 290 -0.93 -8.52 -4.86
C ASP A 290 -0.75 -9.86 -4.16
N PRO A 291 -1.74 -10.78 -4.25
CA PRO A 291 -1.71 -12.04 -3.50
C PRO A 291 -0.55 -12.98 -3.86
N ALA A 292 0.09 -12.80 -5.02
CA ALA A 292 1.17 -13.67 -5.47
C ALA A 292 2.57 -13.13 -5.12
N VAL A 293 2.74 -11.80 -5.12
CA VAL A 293 4.06 -11.16 -5.02
C VAL A 293 4.14 -10.02 -4.02
N GLY A 294 3.01 -9.51 -3.55
CA GLY A 294 2.92 -8.41 -2.61
C GLY A 294 3.33 -8.80 -1.18
N ASP A 295 3.75 -7.82 -0.40
CA ASP A 295 4.02 -7.95 1.04
C ASP A 295 3.24 -6.91 1.86
N GLY A 296 2.32 -6.18 1.21
CA GLY A 296 1.45 -5.18 1.81
C GLY A 296 2.13 -3.84 2.10
N ALA A 297 3.35 -3.61 1.64
CA ALA A 297 4.04 -2.34 1.86
C ALA A 297 3.34 -1.19 1.12
N PHE A 298 3.55 0.02 1.62
CA PHE A 298 3.03 1.26 1.04
C PHE A 298 4.14 1.97 0.29
N SER A 299 3.95 2.29 -1.00
CA SER A 299 5.03 2.83 -1.82
C SER A 299 4.58 3.88 -2.84
N SER A 300 5.54 4.58 -3.42
CA SER A 300 5.29 5.58 -4.46
C SER A 300 6.44 5.59 -5.49
N PRO A 301 6.54 4.57 -6.36
CA PRO A 301 7.61 4.47 -7.33
C PRO A 301 7.54 5.60 -8.36
N GLY A 302 8.68 6.25 -8.61
CA GLY A 302 8.81 7.36 -9.54
C GLY A 302 9.41 6.96 -10.88
N ALA A 303 8.95 7.57 -11.97
CA ALA A 303 9.31 7.27 -13.35
C ALA A 303 10.81 7.48 -13.69
N PHE A 304 11.59 8.04 -12.78
CA PHE A 304 13.07 8.13 -12.91
C PHE A 304 13.80 7.09 -12.08
N GLY A 305 13.07 6.18 -11.42
CA GLY A 305 13.65 5.09 -10.63
C GLY A 305 13.82 5.39 -9.15
N PHE A 306 13.32 6.51 -8.64
CA PHE A 306 13.25 6.77 -7.21
C PHE A 306 12.11 5.96 -6.59
N TYR A 307 12.38 5.13 -5.58
CA TYR A 307 11.39 4.24 -4.97
C TYR A 307 11.43 4.32 -3.45
N PRO A 308 10.48 5.03 -2.83
CA PRO A 308 10.27 5.06 -1.38
C PRO A 308 9.22 4.02 -0.97
N TRP A 309 9.36 3.47 0.25
CA TRP A 309 8.34 2.60 0.84
C TRP A 309 8.24 2.73 2.36
N VAL A 310 7.10 2.34 2.90
CA VAL A 310 6.86 2.04 4.32
C VAL A 310 6.42 0.58 4.40
N SER A 311 6.95 -0.20 5.35
CA SER A 311 6.56 -1.60 5.55
C SER A 311 5.08 -1.72 5.94
N HIS A 312 4.48 -2.89 5.67
CA HIS A 312 3.07 -3.16 5.98
C HIS A 312 2.70 -2.89 7.45
N ASP A 313 3.57 -3.30 8.37
CA ASP A 313 3.42 -3.07 9.81
C ASP A 313 3.69 -1.62 10.25
N LYS A 314 4.06 -0.74 9.29
CA LYS A 314 4.41 0.67 9.50
C LYS A 314 5.58 0.88 10.47
N ALA A 315 6.40 -0.15 10.70
CA ALA A 315 7.52 -0.09 11.63
C ALA A 315 8.82 0.40 10.97
N THR A 316 8.99 0.15 9.68
CA THR A 316 10.21 0.52 8.94
C THR A 316 9.87 1.27 7.64
N TRP A 317 10.83 2.04 7.20
CA TRP A 317 10.79 2.74 5.92
C TRP A 317 12.05 2.46 5.12
N GLY A 318 11.99 2.69 3.82
CA GLY A 318 13.18 2.64 2.99
C GLY A 318 13.08 3.50 1.74
N VAL A 319 14.23 3.72 1.13
CA VAL A 319 14.39 4.47 -0.12
C VAL A 319 15.40 3.74 -0.99
N LEU A 320 15.07 3.52 -2.26
CA LEU A 320 16.02 3.24 -3.32
C LEU A 320 16.09 4.49 -4.20
N ALA A 321 17.26 5.12 -4.28
CA ALA A 321 17.47 6.37 -5.01
C ALA A 321 18.40 6.15 -6.20
N ARG A 322 17.84 6.30 -7.41
CA ARG A 322 18.60 6.33 -8.66
C ARG A 322 17.96 7.32 -9.62
N SER A 323 18.75 7.75 -10.61
CA SER A 323 18.26 8.51 -11.75
C SER A 323 18.48 7.67 -13.00
N ALA A 324 17.44 7.05 -13.51
CA ALA A 324 17.47 6.24 -14.73
C ALA A 324 17.85 7.11 -15.94
N LYS A 325 18.57 6.54 -16.89
CA LYS A 325 18.97 7.24 -18.12
C LYS A 325 17.80 7.53 -19.05
N VAL A 326 16.75 6.72 -18.96
CA VAL A 326 15.50 6.86 -19.70
C VAL A 326 14.41 7.03 -18.66
N SER A 327 13.53 8.01 -18.84
CA SER A 327 12.36 8.19 -17.98
C SER A 327 11.23 7.29 -18.46
N GLY A 328 10.47 6.75 -17.52
CA GLY A 328 9.28 5.96 -17.81
C GLY A 328 8.76 5.24 -16.58
N GLU A 329 7.49 4.91 -16.58
CA GLU A 329 6.84 4.22 -15.46
C GLU A 329 7.51 2.88 -15.14
N GLN A 330 8.04 2.19 -16.16
CA GLN A 330 8.76 0.93 -16.03
C GLN A 330 10.06 1.06 -15.22
N GLU A 331 10.68 2.24 -15.18
CA GLU A 331 11.85 2.48 -14.35
C GLU A 331 11.49 2.52 -12.86
N GLY A 332 10.33 3.06 -12.53
CA GLY A 332 9.77 3.00 -11.18
C GLY A 332 9.46 1.55 -10.76
N VAL A 333 8.81 0.79 -11.64
CA VAL A 333 8.50 -0.64 -11.43
C VAL A 333 9.76 -1.45 -11.22
N ALA A 334 10.79 -1.26 -12.05
CA ALA A 334 12.07 -1.97 -11.90
C ALA A 334 12.75 -1.66 -10.55
N SER A 335 12.68 -0.41 -10.08
CA SER A 335 13.18 -0.04 -8.74
C SER A 335 12.34 -0.63 -7.62
N MET A 336 11.01 -0.73 -7.79
CA MET A 336 10.11 -1.39 -6.86
C MET A 336 10.48 -2.88 -6.69
N LEU A 337 10.70 -3.61 -7.78
CA LEU A 337 11.11 -5.02 -7.74
C LEU A 337 12.43 -5.21 -6.97
N CYS A 338 13.44 -4.36 -7.22
CA CYS A 338 14.69 -4.38 -6.43
C CYS A 338 14.44 -4.01 -4.96
N GLY A 339 13.65 -2.98 -4.68
CA GLY A 339 13.33 -2.54 -3.33
C GLY A 339 12.63 -3.63 -2.51
N ARG A 340 11.75 -4.42 -3.12
CA ARG A 340 11.15 -5.62 -2.50
C ARG A 340 12.21 -6.64 -2.06
N ARG A 341 13.26 -6.87 -2.87
CA ARG A 341 14.37 -7.76 -2.48
C ARG A 341 15.13 -7.23 -1.28
N ILE A 342 15.44 -5.94 -1.27
CA ILE A 342 16.12 -5.26 -0.15
C ILE A 342 15.26 -5.34 1.11
N ARG A 343 13.95 -5.02 1.01
CA ARG A 343 12.99 -5.05 2.11
C ARG A 343 12.82 -6.45 2.69
N ALA A 344 12.68 -7.46 1.83
CA ALA A 344 12.55 -8.86 2.27
C ALA A 344 13.82 -9.36 2.98
N ALA A 345 15.00 -9.08 2.44
CA ALA A 345 16.27 -9.43 3.07
C ALA A 345 16.47 -8.71 4.41
N TRP A 346 16.12 -7.43 4.49
CA TRP A 346 16.10 -6.67 5.74
C TRP A 346 15.19 -7.31 6.79
N ALA A 347 13.95 -7.63 6.43
CA ALA A 347 12.99 -8.24 7.35
C ALA A 347 13.49 -9.60 7.86
N ALA A 348 14.02 -10.44 6.98
CA ALA A 348 14.55 -11.75 7.32
C ALA A 348 15.89 -11.71 8.08
N GLY A 349 16.69 -10.65 7.91
CA GLY A 349 18.05 -10.56 8.44
C GLY A 349 19.03 -11.51 7.75
N GLN A 350 18.68 -12.03 6.59
CA GLN A 350 19.49 -12.94 5.77
C GLN A 350 19.18 -12.75 4.29
N TYR A 351 20.18 -12.98 3.46
CA TYR A 351 20.07 -13.06 2.00
C TYR A 351 20.90 -14.26 1.55
N PRO A 352 20.33 -15.22 0.78
CA PRO A 352 20.99 -16.45 0.35
C PRO A 352 22.15 -16.22 -0.61
#